data_a306ed102baf05a68ba4693aca135ffc
#
_entry.id   a306ed102baf05a68ba4693aca135ffc
#
_cell.length_a   1.000
_cell.length_b   1.000
_cell.length_c   1.000
_cell.angle_alpha   90.00
_cell.angle_beta   90.00
_cell.angle_gamma   90.00
#
_symmetry.space_group_name_H-M   'P 1'
#
loop_
_entity.id
_entity.type
_entity.pdbx_description
1 polymer ?
#
loop_
_entity_poly.entity_id
_entity_poly.type
_entity_poly.pdbx_seq_one_letter_code
_entity_poly.pdbx_strand_id
1 'polypeptide(L)'
;IEETGWFVWNMATYDLREAVNRSAKALPYGEDEFEFAGVTKASCLEAPGARVAESPINFEIEFVQSLHIPTGNPVSTFDLIIGRVAHVHIKDEFILDDGKIDILSIKPLARLGYYDYTYVDKMFEMKAPAATAEELAGLEGRTD
;
A
#
# COMPACT_ATOMS: atom_id res chain seq x y z
N ILE A 1 -3.16 5.06 15.20
CA ILE A 1 -3.38 3.62 14.89
C ILE A 1 -3.74 2.87 16.16
N GLU A 2 -2.95 3.00 17.23
CA GLU A 2 -3.21 2.32 18.52
C GLU A 2 -4.52 2.80 19.17
N GLU A 3 -4.87 4.07 19.06
CA GLU A 3 -6.11 4.63 19.61
C GLU A 3 -7.36 4.15 18.86
N THR A 4 -7.29 4.04 17.54
CA THR A 4 -8.46 3.68 16.71
C THR A 4 -8.56 2.17 16.46
N GLY A 5 -7.46 1.44 16.60
CA GLY A 5 -7.38 0.03 16.24
C GLY A 5 -7.36 -0.23 14.73
N TRP A 6 -7.20 0.82 13.90
CA TRP A 6 -7.27 0.73 12.44
C TRP A 6 -6.25 1.63 11.74
N PHE A 7 -5.86 1.20 10.55
CA PHE A 7 -5.17 2.07 9.59
C PHE A 7 -5.50 1.67 8.14
N VAL A 8 -5.23 2.58 7.22
CA VAL A 8 -5.47 2.35 5.78
C VAL A 8 -4.16 2.44 5.04
N TRP A 9 -3.82 1.37 4.32
CA TRP A 9 -2.72 1.40 3.37
C TRP A 9 -3.23 1.78 1.99
N ASN A 10 -2.55 2.70 1.33
CA ASN A 10 -2.87 3.16 -0.01
C ASN A 10 -1.67 2.92 -0.92
N MET A 11 -1.89 2.26 -2.05
CA MET A 11 -0.81 2.01 -3.01
C MET A 11 -0.32 3.33 -3.61
N ALA A 12 0.96 3.62 -3.42
CA ALA A 12 1.62 4.71 -4.09
C ALA A 12 1.96 4.33 -5.54
N THR A 13 1.66 5.22 -6.48
CA THR A 13 1.91 5.03 -7.91
C THR A 13 2.75 6.17 -8.48
N TYR A 14 3.28 5.98 -9.68
CA TYR A 14 4.01 7.06 -10.38
C TYR A 14 3.16 8.31 -10.54
N ASP A 15 1.86 8.17 -10.81
CA ASP A 15 0.96 9.31 -10.99
C ASP A 15 0.67 10.04 -9.67
N LEU A 16 0.75 9.35 -8.55
CA LEU A 16 0.61 9.92 -7.20
C LEU A 16 1.93 10.43 -6.58
N ARG A 17 3.07 10.35 -7.28
CA ARG A 17 4.39 10.67 -6.73
C ARG A 17 4.50 12.05 -6.07
N GLU A 18 3.84 13.06 -6.65
CA GLU A 18 3.85 14.41 -6.10
C GLU A 18 3.02 14.51 -4.80
N ALA A 19 1.90 13.80 -4.73
CA ALA A 19 1.09 13.71 -3.52
C ALA A 19 1.84 12.96 -2.41
N VAL A 20 2.48 11.83 -2.76
CA VAL A 20 3.35 11.06 -1.84
C VAL A 20 4.48 11.95 -1.28
N ASN A 21 5.12 12.75 -2.13
CA ASN A 21 6.16 13.65 -1.69
C ASN A 21 5.63 14.76 -0.75
N ARG A 22 4.47 15.33 -1.07
CA ARG A 22 3.83 16.34 -0.21
C ARG A 22 3.40 15.75 1.14
N SER A 23 2.82 14.55 1.18
CA SER A 23 2.37 13.90 2.42
C SER A 23 3.53 13.55 3.38
N ALA A 24 4.78 13.57 2.93
CA ALA A 24 5.94 13.38 3.79
C ALA A 24 6.25 14.59 4.71
N LYS A 25 5.56 15.73 4.51
CA LYS A 25 5.72 16.90 5.38
C LYS A 25 5.03 16.69 6.71
N ALA A 26 5.75 16.87 7.81
CA ALA A 26 5.14 16.93 9.13
C ALA A 26 4.23 18.16 9.23
N LEU A 27 2.93 17.94 9.38
CA LEU A 27 1.92 18.97 9.60
C LEU A 27 1.62 19.11 11.09
N PRO A 28 1.17 20.29 11.56
CA PRO A 28 0.62 20.44 12.90
C PRO A 28 -0.56 19.49 13.13
N TYR A 29 -0.74 19.07 14.39
CA TYR A 29 -1.87 18.22 14.76
C TYR A 29 -3.21 18.91 14.42
N GLY A 30 -4.09 18.17 13.74
CA GLY A 30 -5.42 18.65 13.32
C GLY A 30 -5.45 19.26 11.92
N GLU A 31 -4.32 19.44 11.24
CA GLU A 31 -4.32 19.76 9.81
C GLU A 31 -4.59 18.51 8.95
N ASP A 32 -5.34 18.70 7.87
CA ASP A 32 -5.76 17.62 6.98
C ASP A 32 -4.68 17.33 5.92
N GLU A 33 -4.02 16.19 6.07
CA GLU A 33 -2.98 15.75 5.11
C GLU A 33 -3.54 15.47 3.71
N PHE A 34 -4.81 15.06 3.58
CA PHE A 34 -5.44 14.84 2.27
C PHE A 34 -5.53 16.16 1.49
N GLU A 35 -6.00 17.21 2.16
CA GLU A 35 -6.08 18.53 1.55
C GLU A 35 -4.69 19.06 1.18
N PHE A 36 -3.73 18.92 2.09
CA PHE A 36 -2.35 19.37 1.84
C PHE A 36 -1.68 18.59 0.71
N ALA A 37 -1.86 17.28 0.66
CA ALA A 37 -1.32 16.44 -0.41
C ALA A 37 -2.06 16.65 -1.74
N GLY A 38 -3.28 17.19 -1.71
CA GLY A 38 -4.13 17.42 -2.88
C GLY A 38 -4.73 16.11 -3.41
N VAL A 39 -5.17 15.25 -2.51
CA VAL A 39 -5.85 13.99 -2.83
C VAL A 39 -7.25 13.96 -2.22
N THR A 40 -8.12 13.14 -2.78
CA THR A 40 -9.54 13.05 -2.41
C THR A 40 -9.78 11.92 -1.41
N LYS A 41 -10.62 12.18 -0.43
CA LYS A 41 -11.08 11.16 0.52
C LYS A 41 -12.15 10.27 -0.11
N ALA A 42 -11.98 8.96 0.03
CA ALA A 42 -13.03 7.97 -0.23
C ALA A 42 -13.37 7.21 1.06
N SER A 43 -14.62 6.81 1.21
CA SER A 43 -15.09 6.11 2.39
C SER A 43 -14.46 4.72 2.52
N CYS A 44 -14.17 4.33 3.75
CA CYS A 44 -13.88 2.96 4.14
C CYS A 44 -15.17 2.18 4.43
N LEU A 45 -15.07 0.87 4.53
CA LEU A 45 -16.16 -0.01 4.94
C LEU A 45 -16.26 -0.11 6.45
N GLU A 46 -15.13 -0.28 7.14
CA GLU A 46 -15.05 -0.47 8.59
C GLU A 46 -14.05 0.48 9.27
N ALA A 47 -12.92 0.77 8.64
CA ALA A 47 -11.93 1.67 9.24
C ALA A 47 -12.52 3.06 9.47
N PRO A 48 -12.32 3.67 10.66
CA PRO A 48 -12.90 4.97 11.02
C PRO A 48 -12.24 6.18 10.33
N GLY A 49 -11.54 5.95 9.23
CA GLY A 49 -10.83 6.95 8.47
C GLY A 49 -11.29 7.04 7.02
N ALA A 50 -10.40 7.53 6.18
CA ALA A 50 -10.62 7.60 4.74
C ALA A 50 -9.45 6.95 4.00
N ARG A 51 -9.72 6.42 2.82
CA ARG A 51 -8.72 5.97 1.85
C ARG A 51 -8.50 7.05 0.79
N VAL A 52 -7.37 6.99 0.12
CA VAL A 52 -7.07 7.88 -1.01
C VAL A 52 -7.85 7.40 -2.24
N ALA A 53 -8.78 8.24 -2.73
CA ALA A 53 -9.66 7.90 -3.85
C ALA A 53 -8.88 7.67 -5.16
N GLU A 54 -7.78 8.37 -5.36
CA GLU A 54 -6.93 8.25 -6.55
C GLU A 54 -6.08 6.98 -6.54
N SER A 55 -5.80 6.40 -5.36
CA SER A 55 -5.03 5.15 -5.25
C SER A 55 -5.79 3.99 -5.90
N PRO A 56 -5.13 3.17 -6.74
CA PRO A 56 -5.78 2.06 -7.43
C PRO A 56 -6.13 0.89 -6.50
N ILE A 57 -5.35 0.71 -5.43
CA ILE A 57 -5.52 -0.36 -4.45
C ILE A 57 -5.38 0.21 -3.04
N ASN A 58 -6.34 -0.10 -2.17
CA ASN A 58 -6.30 0.28 -0.77
C ASN A 58 -6.61 -0.94 0.12
N PHE A 59 -5.99 -1.00 1.30
CA PHE A 59 -6.29 -2.01 2.30
C PHE A 59 -6.80 -1.32 3.57
N GLU A 60 -7.93 -1.79 4.10
CA GLU A 60 -8.35 -1.47 5.46
C GLU A 60 -7.76 -2.54 6.39
N ILE A 61 -7.04 -2.10 7.40
CA ILE A 61 -6.20 -2.96 8.21
C ILE A 61 -6.52 -2.77 9.68
N GLU A 62 -6.93 -3.87 10.34
CA GLU A 62 -7.04 -3.91 11.80
C GLU A 62 -5.65 -3.96 12.43
N PHE A 63 -5.44 -3.12 13.44
CA PHE A 63 -4.23 -3.15 14.24
C PHE A 63 -4.13 -4.44 15.06
N VAL A 64 -2.98 -5.09 15.04
CA VAL A 64 -2.69 -6.28 15.85
C VAL A 64 -1.72 -5.93 16.97
N GLN A 65 -0.57 -5.37 16.63
CA GLN A 65 0.44 -4.96 17.61
C GLN A 65 1.45 -3.98 17.00
N SER A 66 2.13 -3.25 17.88
CA SER A 66 3.32 -2.47 17.55
C SER A 66 4.55 -3.02 18.28
N LEU A 67 5.71 -2.92 17.63
CA LEU A 67 7.01 -3.23 18.21
C LEU A 67 7.87 -1.97 18.14
N HIS A 68 8.23 -1.45 19.31
CA HIS A 68 9.17 -0.33 19.42
C HIS A 68 10.60 -0.85 19.29
N ILE A 69 11.27 -0.46 18.21
CA ILE A 69 12.65 -0.87 17.92
C ILE A 69 13.57 0.26 18.35
N PRO A 70 14.37 0.08 19.42
CA PRO A 70 15.32 1.09 19.86
C PRO A 70 16.39 1.28 18.79
N THR A 71 16.65 2.53 18.44
CA THR A 71 17.79 2.90 17.60
C THR A 71 19.01 3.24 18.47
N GLY A 72 20.19 3.25 17.87
CA GLY A 72 21.39 3.74 18.58
C GLY A 72 21.34 5.23 18.92
N ASN A 73 20.30 5.96 18.49
CA ASN A 73 20.05 7.35 18.79
C ASN A 73 18.91 7.46 19.82
N PRO A 74 19.14 8.01 21.02
CA PRO A 74 18.15 8.08 22.10
C PRO A 74 16.92 8.94 21.78
N VAL A 75 16.97 9.76 20.73
CA VAL A 75 15.85 10.62 20.28
C VAL A 75 15.10 10.05 19.07
N SER A 76 15.46 8.86 18.60
CA SER A 76 14.86 8.23 17.45
C SER A 76 14.41 6.81 17.79
N THR A 77 13.13 6.52 17.57
CA THR A 77 12.56 5.17 17.66
C THR A 77 11.97 4.78 16.31
N PHE A 78 12.00 3.50 16.00
CA PHE A 78 11.23 2.95 14.89
C PHE A 78 10.11 2.08 15.45
N ASP A 79 8.89 2.31 14.96
CA ASP A 79 7.75 1.51 15.30
C ASP A 79 7.40 0.59 14.10
N LEU A 80 7.43 -0.71 14.35
CA LEU A 80 6.91 -1.70 13.40
C LEU A 80 5.45 -1.98 13.76
N ILE A 81 4.54 -1.59 12.88
CA ILE A 81 3.11 -1.83 13.05
C ILE A 81 2.73 -3.10 12.30
N ILE A 82 2.05 -4.01 13.00
CA ILE A 82 1.52 -5.25 12.45
C ILE A 82 0.01 -5.16 12.46
N GLY A 83 -0.62 -5.48 11.33
CA GLY A 83 -2.07 -5.47 11.19
C GLY A 83 -2.58 -6.61 10.32
N ARG A 84 -3.87 -6.90 10.45
CA ARG A 84 -4.60 -7.87 9.65
C ARG A 84 -5.42 -7.14 8.59
N VAL A 85 -5.21 -7.46 7.32
CA VAL A 85 -6.04 -6.92 6.23
C VAL A 85 -7.47 -7.45 6.38
N ALA A 86 -8.41 -6.54 6.59
CA ALA A 86 -9.83 -6.83 6.71
C ALA A 86 -10.54 -6.65 5.36
N HIS A 87 -10.24 -5.57 4.64
CA HIS A 87 -10.84 -5.28 3.35
C HIS A 87 -9.78 -4.85 2.33
N VAL A 88 -10.00 -5.26 1.08
CA VAL A 88 -9.20 -4.88 -0.08
C VAL A 88 -10.10 -4.15 -1.08
N HIS A 89 -9.73 -2.94 -1.44
CA HIS A 89 -10.37 -2.16 -2.50
C HIS A 89 -9.46 -2.17 -3.72
N ILE A 90 -9.99 -2.53 -4.87
CA ILE A 90 -9.30 -2.49 -6.15
C ILE A 90 -10.21 -1.78 -7.14
N LYS A 91 -9.69 -0.83 -7.90
CA LYS A 91 -10.47 -0.20 -8.96
C LYS A 91 -10.65 -1.17 -10.13
N ASP A 92 -11.87 -1.32 -10.60
CA ASP A 92 -12.25 -2.27 -11.65
C ASP A 92 -11.44 -2.08 -12.94
N GLU A 93 -11.05 -0.84 -13.26
CA GLU A 93 -10.24 -0.50 -14.43
C GLU A 93 -8.85 -1.13 -14.46
N PHE A 94 -8.36 -1.63 -13.31
CA PHE A 94 -7.07 -2.32 -13.17
C PHE A 94 -7.20 -3.82 -13.01
N ILE A 95 -8.41 -4.37 -13.16
CA ILE A 95 -8.64 -5.81 -13.16
C ILE A 95 -8.75 -6.28 -14.61
N LEU A 96 -7.82 -7.14 -15.02
CA LEU A 96 -7.82 -7.72 -16.35
C LEU A 96 -8.91 -8.80 -16.50
N ASP A 97 -9.29 -9.14 -17.72
CA ASP A 97 -10.33 -10.14 -18.02
C ASP A 97 -10.03 -11.54 -17.43
N ASP A 98 -8.74 -11.85 -17.21
CA ASP A 98 -8.29 -13.08 -16.56
C ASP A 98 -8.25 -12.99 -15.01
N GLY A 99 -8.71 -11.89 -14.45
CA GLY A 99 -8.75 -11.63 -13.01
C GLY A 99 -7.42 -11.15 -12.41
N LYS A 100 -6.37 -10.98 -13.20
CA LYS A 100 -5.10 -10.43 -12.73
C LYS A 100 -5.16 -8.92 -12.62
N ILE A 101 -4.21 -8.37 -11.87
CA ILE A 101 -4.03 -6.92 -11.73
C ILE A 101 -3.11 -6.40 -12.85
N ASP A 102 -3.54 -5.32 -13.51
CA ASP A 102 -2.73 -4.61 -14.51
C ASP A 102 -1.65 -3.74 -13.84
N ILE A 103 -0.59 -4.39 -13.38
CA ILE A 103 0.52 -3.74 -12.69
C ILE A 103 1.21 -2.68 -13.55
N LEU A 104 1.30 -2.91 -14.87
CA LEU A 104 1.98 -1.97 -15.76
C LEU A 104 1.20 -0.67 -15.96
N SER A 105 -0.12 -0.72 -15.96
CA SER A 105 -0.98 0.48 -15.98
C SER A 105 -0.99 1.19 -14.63
N ILE A 106 -0.93 0.48 -13.52
CA ILE A 106 -0.85 1.03 -12.15
C ILE A 106 0.47 1.76 -11.91
N LYS A 107 1.58 1.24 -12.38
CA LYS A 107 2.95 1.77 -12.16
C LYS A 107 3.27 1.98 -10.67
N PRO A 108 3.25 0.90 -9.85
CA PRO A 108 3.58 1.02 -8.44
C PRO A 108 4.93 1.69 -8.21
N LEU A 109 4.96 2.63 -7.25
CA LEU A 109 6.14 3.40 -6.89
C LEU A 109 6.98 2.65 -5.86
N ALA A 110 8.30 2.68 -6.02
CA ALA A 110 9.24 2.15 -5.03
C ALA A 110 10.31 3.18 -4.69
N ARG A 111 10.67 3.27 -3.40
CA ARG A 111 11.77 4.11 -2.92
C ARG A 111 13.07 3.32 -2.91
N LEU A 112 14.13 3.89 -3.49
CA LEU A 112 15.46 3.28 -3.58
C LEU A 112 16.44 3.73 -2.48
N GLY A 113 16.06 4.75 -1.71
CA GLY A 113 16.91 5.40 -0.73
C GLY A 113 17.31 6.82 -1.16
N TYR A 114 17.87 7.60 -0.22
CA TYR A 114 18.13 9.04 -0.42
C TYR A 114 16.88 9.76 -0.97
N TYR A 115 16.96 10.31 -2.17
CA TYR A 115 15.88 10.99 -2.88
C TYR A 115 15.45 10.25 -4.15
N ASP A 116 15.95 9.02 -4.35
CA ASP A 116 15.72 8.25 -5.56
C ASP A 116 14.48 7.37 -5.42
N TYR A 117 13.69 7.35 -6.49
CA TYR A 117 12.50 6.51 -6.64
C TYR A 117 12.52 5.83 -8.00
N THR A 118 11.85 4.72 -8.10
CA THR A 118 11.52 4.03 -9.34
C THR A 118 10.05 3.62 -9.35
N TYR A 119 9.57 3.15 -10.46
CA TYR A 119 8.25 2.55 -10.59
C TYR A 119 8.33 1.31 -11.47
N VAL A 120 7.32 0.46 -11.38
CA VAL A 120 7.26 -0.76 -12.21
C VAL A 120 6.82 -0.37 -13.62
N ASP A 121 7.73 -0.45 -14.59
CA ASP A 121 7.50 -0.19 -16.01
C ASP A 121 7.70 -1.44 -16.88
N LYS A 122 8.22 -2.51 -16.28
CA LYS A 122 8.43 -3.81 -16.92
C LYS A 122 8.17 -4.93 -15.93
N MET A 123 7.62 -6.03 -16.42
CA MET A 123 7.50 -7.26 -15.66
C MET A 123 7.85 -8.47 -16.52
N PHE A 124 8.17 -9.58 -15.88
CA PHE A 124 8.45 -10.84 -16.52
C PHE A 124 7.90 -11.99 -15.67
N GLU A 125 7.55 -13.08 -16.31
CA GLU A 125 7.04 -14.26 -15.64
C GLU A 125 8.20 -15.19 -15.26
N MET A 126 8.19 -15.69 -14.03
CA MET A 126 9.07 -16.76 -13.57
C MET A 126 8.23 -17.86 -12.93
N LYS A 127 8.16 -19.02 -13.59
CA LYS A 127 7.50 -20.21 -13.03
C LYS A 127 8.50 -20.99 -12.21
N ALA A 128 8.04 -21.53 -11.06
CA ALA A 128 8.88 -22.41 -10.26
C ALA A 128 9.28 -23.66 -11.09
N PRO A 129 10.57 -24.05 -11.10
CA PRO A 129 11.00 -25.23 -11.84
C PRO A 129 10.32 -26.49 -11.30
N ALA A 130 9.80 -27.33 -12.18
CA ALA A 130 9.23 -28.63 -11.86
C ALA A 130 8.11 -28.65 -10.78
N ALA A 131 7.43 -27.53 -10.54
CA ALA A 131 6.28 -27.51 -9.66
C ALA A 131 5.13 -28.29 -10.29
N THR A 132 4.60 -29.26 -9.56
CA THR A 132 3.38 -29.98 -9.95
C THR A 132 2.17 -29.06 -9.75
N ALA A 133 1.06 -29.36 -10.42
CA ALA A 133 -0.19 -28.62 -10.22
C ALA A 133 -0.66 -28.65 -8.74
N GLU A 134 -0.30 -29.70 -8.01
CA GLU A 134 -0.64 -29.87 -6.59
C GLU A 134 0.23 -28.98 -5.68
N GLU A 135 1.51 -28.82 -6.00
CA GLU A 135 2.44 -27.91 -5.30
C GLU A 135 2.15 -26.45 -5.58
N LEU A 136 1.56 -26.13 -6.74
CA LEU A 136 1.11 -24.78 -7.10
C LEU A 136 -0.28 -24.47 -6.56
N ALA A 137 -1.04 -25.46 -6.12
CA ALA A 137 -2.36 -25.26 -5.53
C ALA A 137 -2.22 -24.47 -4.22
N GLY A 138 -2.73 -23.25 -4.20
CA GLY A 138 -2.64 -22.32 -3.04
C GLY A 138 -1.51 -21.30 -3.12
N LEU A 139 -0.64 -21.35 -4.13
CA LEU A 139 0.24 -20.26 -4.49
C LEU A 139 -0.50 -19.27 -5.41
N GLU A 140 -0.12 -18.01 -5.30
CA GLU A 140 -0.66 -16.96 -6.19
C GLU A 140 -0.38 -17.30 -7.66
N GLY A 141 -1.35 -17.07 -8.52
CA GLY A 141 -1.18 -17.19 -9.97
C GLY A 141 -1.57 -18.55 -10.56
N ARG A 142 -2.58 -19.23 -10.01
CA ARG A 142 -3.24 -20.33 -10.72
C ARG A 142 -3.83 -19.79 -12.03
N THR A 143 -3.12 -20.02 -13.12
CA THR A 143 -3.64 -19.88 -14.47
C THR A 143 -3.99 -21.28 -14.94
N ASP A 144 -5.25 -21.61 -14.94
CA ASP A 144 -5.77 -22.80 -15.67
C ASP A 144 -5.69 -22.52 -17.16
#